data_3b6a4139c986be146c74fca364197d41
#
_entry.id   3b6a4139c986be146c74fca364197d41
#
_cell.length_a   1.000
_cell.length_b   1.000
_cell.length_c   1.000
_cell.angle_alpha   90.00
_cell.angle_beta   90.00
_cell.angle_gamma   90.00
#
_symmetry.space_group_name_H-M   'P 1'
#
loop_
_entity.id
_entity.type
_entity.pdbx_description
1 polymer ?
#
loop_
_entity_poly.entity_id
_entity_poly.type
_entity_poly.pdbx_seq_one_letter_code
_entity_poly.pdbx_strand_id
1 'polypeptide(L)'
;MLTNLGFCRLFNVYMCGGIKMVHEVINGKAKRMSFSKIKEVVDMPDLIDIQKQSYEWFLKSGLKDILSDASPISDFSGNLLLEFVDYRLEEETKYTIEEAKERNTTYSSRLQVQVRLINRETGEIKEQEIFLGDLPIMTDNGTFLINGAERVVISQLVRSPGVYFAAERDKAGKFLYAATIMPNRGTWIELESDSSDMLYARVDRTRKVPLTTLIRALGIETDTQIMELFEDDLLNEVLYKDPAKTQDEALLEIYKKIRPGEPLHVDAAKSLLFGLLYEPRRYDLARVGRYKYNRKLSIANRITGEIAAENIVNPETGEIFVNAGEVIKEEVAEEIKQSGIN
;
A
#
# COMPACT_ATOMS: atom_id res chain seq x y z
N MET A 1 -47.26 -37.40 -4.96
CA MET A 1 -46.32 -38.44 -4.47
C MET A 1 -46.12 -39.50 -5.51
N LEU A 2 -45.53 -39.22 -6.63
CA LEU A 2 -45.19 -40.20 -7.69
C LEU A 2 -44.46 -39.46 -8.78
N THR A 3 -43.15 -39.16 -8.69
CA THR A 3 -42.40 -38.70 -9.87
C THR A 3 -40.86 -38.72 -9.71
N ASN A 4 -40.29 -39.25 -8.63
CA ASN A 4 -38.82 -39.21 -8.49
C ASN A 4 -38.10 -40.57 -8.52
N LEU A 5 -38.79 -41.66 -8.84
CA LEU A 5 -38.23 -43.03 -8.90
C LEU A 5 -37.99 -43.52 -10.33
N GLY A 6 -38.51 -42.84 -11.33
CA GLY A 6 -38.41 -43.27 -12.77
C GLY A 6 -37.14 -42.91 -13.49
N PHE A 7 -36.51 -41.75 -13.11
CA PHE A 7 -35.35 -41.28 -13.83
C PHE A 7 -34.02 -41.98 -13.48
N CYS A 8 -33.93 -42.48 -12.25
CA CYS A 8 -32.74 -43.21 -11.79
C CYS A 8 -32.64 -44.66 -12.36
N ARG A 9 -33.75 -45.26 -12.84
CA ARG A 9 -33.73 -46.62 -13.40
C ARG A 9 -33.37 -46.69 -14.89
N LEU A 10 -33.54 -45.63 -15.66
CA LEU A 10 -33.17 -45.57 -17.06
C LEU A 10 -31.66 -45.42 -17.32
N PHE A 11 -30.92 -44.89 -16.34
CA PHE A 11 -29.46 -44.76 -16.45
C PHE A 11 -28.68 -46.04 -16.06
N ASN A 12 -29.35 -47.03 -15.45
CA ASN A 12 -28.71 -48.27 -15.03
C ASN A 12 -28.72 -49.38 -16.07
N VAL A 13 -29.27 -49.15 -17.26
CA VAL A 13 -29.48 -50.19 -18.28
C VAL A 13 -28.36 -50.34 -19.31
N TYR A 14 -27.38 -49.45 -19.33
CA TYR A 14 -26.20 -49.64 -20.18
C TYR A 14 -24.96 -50.00 -19.37
N MET A 15 -25.03 -51.14 -18.71
CA MET A 15 -23.87 -51.78 -18.07
C MET A 15 -23.44 -52.99 -18.90
N CYS A 16 -22.75 -52.76 -20.02
CA CYS A 16 -21.91 -53.79 -20.61
C CYS A 16 -20.46 -53.35 -20.46
N GLY A 17 -19.74 -53.98 -19.51
CA GLY A 17 -18.29 -53.86 -19.39
C GLY A 17 -17.79 -52.63 -18.56
N GLY A 18 -17.89 -52.72 -17.28
CA GLY A 18 -16.85 -52.28 -16.33
C GLY A 18 -16.47 -50.80 -16.14
N ILE A 19 -16.99 -49.84 -16.90
CA ILE A 19 -16.63 -48.43 -16.71
C ILE A 19 -17.92 -47.62 -16.46
N LYS A 20 -18.12 -47.14 -15.25
CA LYS A 20 -19.13 -46.10 -14.97
C LYS A 20 -18.74 -44.85 -15.75
N MET A 21 -19.39 -44.62 -16.91
CA MET A 21 -19.16 -43.45 -17.75
C MET A 21 -19.70 -42.14 -17.16
N VAL A 22 -20.50 -42.23 -16.10
CA VAL A 22 -21.10 -41.06 -15.44
C VAL A 22 -20.87 -41.16 -13.97
N HIS A 23 -20.22 -40.18 -13.39
CA HIS A 23 -19.98 -40.09 -11.97
C HIS A 23 -20.29 -38.67 -11.43
N GLU A 24 -20.67 -38.65 -10.20
CA GLU A 24 -20.94 -37.38 -9.49
C GLU A 24 -19.62 -36.74 -9.06
N VAL A 25 -19.43 -35.46 -9.41
CA VAL A 25 -18.29 -34.65 -8.97
C VAL A 25 -18.83 -33.50 -8.15
N ILE A 26 -18.26 -33.31 -6.96
CA ILE A 26 -18.58 -32.21 -6.07
C ILE A 26 -17.62 -31.08 -6.36
N ASN A 27 -18.14 -29.92 -6.77
CA ASN A 27 -17.35 -28.72 -6.96
C ASN A 27 -17.90 -27.62 -6.03
N GLY A 28 -17.22 -27.37 -4.92
CA GLY A 28 -17.72 -26.53 -3.83
C GLY A 28 -19.04 -27.06 -3.25
N LYS A 29 -20.09 -26.25 -3.28
CA LYS A 29 -21.45 -26.65 -2.82
C LYS A 29 -22.29 -27.32 -3.93
N ALA A 30 -21.83 -27.29 -5.18
CA ALA A 30 -22.60 -27.80 -6.31
C ALA A 30 -22.21 -29.24 -6.67
N LYS A 31 -23.24 -30.09 -6.86
CA LYS A 31 -23.09 -31.45 -7.37
C LYS A 31 -23.26 -31.44 -8.88
N ARG A 32 -22.28 -31.96 -9.60
CA ARG A 32 -22.27 -32.05 -11.07
C ARG A 32 -22.10 -33.51 -11.49
N MET A 33 -22.66 -33.87 -12.64
CA MET A 33 -22.45 -35.18 -13.26
C MET A 33 -21.36 -35.08 -14.32
N SER A 34 -20.26 -35.81 -14.11
CA SER A 34 -19.19 -35.92 -15.10
C SER A 34 -19.47 -37.07 -16.07
N PHE A 35 -19.41 -36.77 -17.37
CA PHE A 35 -19.49 -37.70 -18.45
C PHE A 35 -18.13 -38.03 -19.09
N SER A 36 -17.05 -37.56 -18.47
CA SER A 36 -15.70 -37.78 -18.94
C SER A 36 -15.29 -39.23 -18.86
N LYS A 37 -14.65 -39.72 -19.91
CA LYS A 37 -14.00 -41.03 -19.95
C LYS A 37 -12.61 -41.02 -19.32
N ILE A 38 -12.01 -39.83 -19.18
CA ILE A 38 -10.70 -39.63 -18.62
C ILE A 38 -10.88 -39.34 -17.14
N LYS A 39 -10.07 -40.01 -16.31
CA LYS A 39 -10.05 -39.75 -14.87
C LYS A 39 -9.53 -38.32 -14.65
N GLU A 40 -10.25 -37.54 -13.86
CA GLU A 40 -9.80 -36.19 -13.48
C GLU A 40 -8.48 -36.30 -12.71
N VAL A 41 -7.47 -35.62 -13.21
CA VAL A 41 -6.12 -35.58 -12.59
C VAL A 41 -5.96 -34.34 -11.71
N VAL A 42 -6.69 -33.27 -12.04
CA VAL A 42 -6.68 -32.00 -11.32
C VAL A 42 -8.13 -31.58 -11.09
N ASP A 43 -8.44 -31.11 -9.90
CA ASP A 43 -9.76 -30.58 -9.57
C ASP A 43 -10.08 -29.35 -10.43
N MET A 44 -11.37 -29.19 -10.76
CA MET A 44 -11.82 -28.04 -11.52
C MET A 44 -11.66 -26.78 -10.67
N PRO A 45 -10.91 -25.75 -11.15
CA PRO A 45 -10.73 -24.54 -10.39
C PRO A 45 -12.04 -23.77 -10.20
N ASP A 46 -12.26 -23.22 -9.02
CA ASP A 46 -13.38 -22.30 -8.77
C ASP A 46 -13.04 -20.93 -9.37
N LEU A 47 -13.75 -20.55 -10.44
CA LEU A 47 -13.48 -19.31 -11.19
C LEU A 47 -13.77 -18.04 -10.38
N ILE A 48 -14.54 -18.16 -9.29
CA ILE A 48 -14.86 -17.03 -8.38
C ILE A 48 -14.10 -17.10 -7.05
N ASP A 49 -13.11 -17.96 -6.95
CA ASP A 49 -12.34 -18.17 -5.74
C ASP A 49 -11.59 -16.90 -5.31
N ILE A 50 -11.07 -16.14 -6.27
CA ILE A 50 -10.38 -14.86 -6.02
C ILE A 50 -11.28 -13.89 -5.25
N GLN A 51 -12.54 -13.73 -5.66
CA GLN A 51 -13.49 -12.85 -4.99
C GLN A 51 -13.84 -13.36 -3.60
N LYS A 52 -14.09 -14.67 -3.46
CA LYS A 52 -14.43 -15.29 -2.18
C LYS A 52 -13.30 -15.19 -1.17
N GLN A 53 -12.08 -15.57 -1.56
CA GLN A 53 -10.90 -15.50 -0.69
C GLN A 53 -10.58 -14.05 -0.29
N SER A 54 -10.69 -13.11 -1.21
CA SER A 54 -10.48 -11.69 -0.93
C SER A 54 -11.49 -11.17 0.11
N TYR A 55 -12.76 -11.57 -0.03
CA TYR A 55 -13.80 -11.17 0.93
C TYR A 55 -13.65 -11.85 2.29
N GLU A 56 -13.28 -13.12 2.33
CA GLU A 56 -12.96 -13.82 3.58
C GLU A 56 -11.77 -13.20 4.31
N TRP A 57 -10.72 -12.85 3.56
CA TRP A 57 -9.58 -12.11 4.12
C TRP A 57 -10.01 -10.77 4.68
N PHE A 58 -10.85 -10.03 3.94
CA PHE A 58 -11.38 -8.75 4.38
C PHE A 58 -12.16 -8.88 5.70
N LEU A 59 -13.03 -9.87 5.80
CA LEU A 59 -13.78 -10.13 7.03
C LEU A 59 -12.90 -10.59 8.21
N LYS A 60 -11.85 -11.39 7.96
CA LYS A 60 -11.01 -11.95 9.04
C LYS A 60 -9.91 -10.99 9.51
N SER A 61 -9.33 -10.22 8.60
CA SER A 61 -8.14 -9.42 8.87
C SER A 61 -8.30 -7.97 8.42
N GLY A 62 -8.84 -7.72 7.24
CA GLY A 62 -8.89 -6.39 6.65
C GLY A 62 -9.71 -5.37 7.46
N LEU A 63 -10.84 -5.78 8.03
CA LEU A 63 -11.62 -4.93 8.93
C LEU A 63 -10.84 -4.57 10.20
N LYS A 64 -10.11 -5.53 10.76
CA LYS A 64 -9.28 -5.29 11.95
C LYS A 64 -8.15 -4.32 11.65
N ASP A 65 -7.49 -4.48 10.52
CA ASP A 65 -6.43 -3.58 10.07
C ASP A 65 -6.97 -2.14 9.90
N ILE A 66 -8.13 -1.97 9.26
CA ILE A 66 -8.76 -0.65 9.05
C ILE A 66 -9.14 0.00 10.39
N LEU A 67 -9.75 -0.76 11.32
CA LEU A 67 -10.11 -0.25 12.64
C LEU A 67 -8.88 0.12 13.47
N SER A 68 -7.81 -0.67 13.37
CA SER A 68 -6.53 -0.39 14.02
C SER A 68 -5.85 0.86 13.44
N ASP A 69 -5.89 1.04 12.13
CA ASP A 69 -5.32 2.23 11.47
C ASP A 69 -6.11 3.52 11.82
N ALA A 70 -7.42 3.39 12.02
CA ALA A 70 -8.25 4.51 12.44
C ALA A 70 -8.10 4.85 13.95
N SER A 71 -7.56 3.95 14.74
CA SER A 71 -7.39 4.05 16.19
C SER A 71 -5.95 4.44 16.58
N PRO A 72 -5.74 5.22 17.67
CA PRO A 72 -6.73 5.92 18.47
C PRO A 72 -7.20 7.24 17.87
N ILE A 73 -8.45 7.62 18.13
CA ILE A 73 -8.98 8.94 17.81
C ILE A 73 -8.85 9.79 19.08
N SER A 74 -8.04 10.83 19.02
CA SER A 74 -7.85 11.77 20.14
C SER A 74 -8.68 13.03 19.94
N ASP A 75 -9.11 13.62 21.03
CA ASP A 75 -9.67 14.97 21.04
C ASP A 75 -8.56 16.02 20.83
N PHE A 76 -8.94 17.28 20.66
CA PHE A 76 -7.98 18.38 20.45
C PHE A 76 -7.02 18.58 21.62
N SER A 77 -7.46 18.32 22.86
CA SER A 77 -6.63 18.42 24.08
C SER A 77 -5.75 17.19 24.34
N GLY A 78 -6.02 16.07 23.65
CA GLY A 78 -5.33 14.80 23.85
C GLY A 78 -5.74 14.04 25.12
N ASN A 79 -6.77 14.53 25.84
CA ASN A 79 -7.21 13.98 27.10
C ASN A 79 -8.18 12.81 26.93
N LEU A 80 -8.98 12.83 25.87
CA LEU A 80 -9.91 11.76 25.54
C LEU A 80 -9.37 10.97 24.35
N LEU A 81 -9.31 9.65 24.51
CA LEU A 81 -8.90 8.71 23.47
C LEU A 81 -10.02 7.71 23.22
N LEU A 82 -10.42 7.57 21.96
CA LEU A 82 -11.34 6.54 21.52
C LEU A 82 -10.56 5.48 20.75
N GLU A 83 -10.61 4.24 21.23
CA GLU A 83 -9.97 3.10 20.58
C GLU A 83 -11.01 2.11 20.07
N PHE A 84 -10.77 1.57 18.88
CA PHE A 84 -11.51 0.41 18.37
C PHE A 84 -10.77 -0.86 18.78
N VAL A 85 -11.39 -1.69 19.62
CA VAL A 85 -10.74 -2.88 20.19
C VAL A 85 -10.95 -4.09 19.32
N ASP A 86 -12.22 -4.38 19.00
CA ASP A 86 -12.63 -5.55 18.22
C ASP A 86 -13.94 -5.27 17.49
N TYR A 87 -14.31 -6.14 16.57
CA TYR A 87 -15.58 -6.04 15.84
C TYR A 87 -16.31 -7.37 15.82
N ARG A 88 -17.61 -7.28 15.68
CA ARG A 88 -18.51 -8.42 15.54
C ARG A 88 -19.47 -8.17 14.39
N LEU A 89 -19.60 -9.15 13.53
CA LEU A 89 -20.61 -9.17 12.49
C LEU A 89 -21.74 -10.09 12.95
N GLU A 90 -22.99 -9.61 12.90
CA GLU A 90 -24.14 -10.46 13.23
C GLU A 90 -24.26 -11.57 12.17
N GLU A 91 -24.53 -12.81 12.63
CA GLU A 91 -24.70 -13.96 11.72
C GLU A 91 -26.02 -13.85 10.92
N GLU A 92 -27.03 -13.24 11.51
CA GLU A 92 -28.33 -13.07 10.89
C GLU A 92 -28.35 -11.82 10.00
N THR A 93 -28.74 -12.00 8.75
CA THR A 93 -28.98 -10.90 7.82
C THR A 93 -30.39 -10.36 7.99
N LYS A 94 -30.55 -9.06 7.79
CA LYS A 94 -31.86 -8.39 7.94
C LYS A 94 -32.94 -8.91 6.99
N TYR A 95 -32.54 -9.33 5.80
CA TYR A 95 -33.42 -9.87 4.75
C TYR A 95 -32.72 -11.06 4.10
N THR A 96 -33.51 -11.97 3.55
CA THR A 96 -33.01 -13.01 2.66
C THR A 96 -32.62 -12.38 1.30
N ILE A 97 -31.86 -13.11 0.49
CA ILE A 97 -31.43 -12.64 -0.85
C ILE A 97 -32.65 -12.32 -1.73
N GLU A 98 -33.70 -13.16 -1.67
CA GLU A 98 -34.91 -12.99 -2.45
C GLU A 98 -35.71 -11.77 -2.00
N GLU A 99 -35.93 -11.62 -0.70
CA GLU A 99 -36.61 -10.45 -0.13
C GLU A 99 -35.85 -9.14 -0.41
N ALA A 100 -34.50 -9.16 -0.35
CA ALA A 100 -33.69 -8.00 -0.64
C ALA A 100 -33.81 -7.58 -2.12
N LYS A 101 -33.95 -8.53 -3.06
CA LYS A 101 -34.23 -8.25 -4.48
C LYS A 101 -35.62 -7.65 -4.68
N GLU A 102 -36.65 -8.23 -4.08
CA GLU A 102 -38.03 -7.77 -4.20
C GLU A 102 -38.22 -6.35 -3.60
N ARG A 103 -37.56 -6.09 -2.48
CA ARG A 103 -37.66 -4.80 -1.77
C ARG A 103 -36.68 -3.74 -2.26
N ASN A 104 -35.83 -4.06 -3.25
CA ASN A 104 -34.76 -3.18 -3.73
C ASN A 104 -33.84 -2.70 -2.59
N THR A 105 -33.51 -3.58 -1.65
CA THR A 105 -32.63 -3.27 -0.52
C THR A 105 -31.28 -3.96 -0.67
N THR A 106 -30.35 -3.60 0.20
CA THR A 106 -29.01 -4.22 0.24
C THR A 106 -29.03 -5.45 1.15
N TYR A 107 -28.45 -6.56 0.66
CA TYR A 107 -28.22 -7.74 1.47
C TYR A 107 -27.02 -7.50 2.38
N SER A 108 -27.26 -7.25 3.66
CA SER A 108 -26.27 -6.81 4.62
C SER A 108 -26.49 -7.40 6.00
N SER A 109 -25.44 -7.41 6.79
CA SER A 109 -25.44 -7.75 8.20
C SER A 109 -24.96 -6.55 9.03
N ARG A 110 -25.34 -6.51 10.29
CA ARG A 110 -24.96 -5.44 11.21
C ARG A 110 -23.53 -5.61 11.68
N LEU A 111 -22.75 -4.55 11.53
CA LEU A 111 -21.40 -4.45 12.05
C LEU A 111 -21.45 -3.73 13.40
N GLN A 112 -21.06 -4.44 14.44
CA GLN A 112 -20.89 -3.92 15.80
C GLN A 112 -19.40 -3.85 16.10
N VAL A 113 -18.99 -2.78 16.77
CA VAL A 113 -17.59 -2.55 17.12
C VAL A 113 -17.48 -2.29 18.63
N GLN A 114 -16.58 -2.98 19.26
CA GLN A 114 -16.23 -2.74 20.66
C GLN A 114 -15.30 -1.53 20.72
N VAL A 115 -15.75 -0.48 21.36
CA VAL A 115 -15.01 0.76 21.55
C VAL A 115 -14.60 0.92 23.00
N ARG A 116 -13.41 1.51 23.19
CA ARG A 116 -12.86 1.88 24.49
C ARG A 116 -12.62 3.38 24.52
N LEU A 117 -13.27 4.06 25.44
CA LEU A 117 -13.03 5.48 25.70
C LEU A 117 -12.14 5.62 26.94
N ILE A 118 -10.99 6.23 26.79
CA ILE A 118 -10.00 6.46 27.84
C ILE A 118 -9.97 7.96 28.13
N ASN A 119 -10.23 8.31 29.39
CA ASN A 119 -10.01 9.67 29.89
C ASN A 119 -8.68 9.71 30.65
N ARG A 120 -7.69 10.42 30.11
CA ARG A 120 -6.35 10.51 30.71
C ARG A 120 -6.31 11.38 31.97
N GLU A 121 -7.23 12.33 32.13
CA GLU A 121 -7.27 13.18 33.33
C GLU A 121 -7.80 12.43 34.53
N THR A 122 -8.89 11.66 34.34
CA THR A 122 -9.53 10.93 35.43
C THR A 122 -9.03 9.51 35.57
N GLY A 123 -8.33 8.98 34.57
CA GLY A 123 -7.95 7.56 34.48
C GLY A 123 -9.12 6.61 34.23
N GLU A 124 -10.30 7.14 33.91
CA GLU A 124 -11.51 6.33 33.69
C GLU A 124 -11.47 5.70 32.31
N ILE A 125 -11.79 4.39 32.25
CA ILE A 125 -11.90 3.62 31.03
C ILE A 125 -13.33 3.11 30.92
N LYS A 126 -14.00 3.42 29.81
CA LYS A 126 -15.33 2.91 29.47
C LYS A 126 -15.28 2.08 28.22
N GLU A 127 -15.81 0.86 28.27
CA GLU A 127 -15.95 -0.01 27.11
C GLU A 127 -17.43 -0.21 26.80
N GLN A 128 -17.75 -0.12 25.51
CA GLN A 128 -19.12 -0.35 25.03
C GLN A 128 -19.09 -0.88 23.60
N GLU A 129 -20.03 -1.77 23.29
CA GLU A 129 -20.30 -2.20 21.93
C GLU A 129 -21.24 -1.20 21.25
N ILE A 130 -20.85 -0.71 20.09
CA ILE A 130 -21.64 0.25 19.32
C ILE A 130 -21.95 -0.30 17.92
N PHE A 131 -23.11 0.05 17.41
CA PHE A 131 -23.47 -0.20 16.02
C PHE A 131 -22.74 0.79 15.13
N LEU A 132 -21.88 0.29 14.22
CA LEU A 132 -21.12 1.13 13.30
C LEU A 132 -21.85 1.33 11.96
N GLY A 133 -22.54 0.29 11.48
CA GLY A 133 -23.27 0.34 10.22
C GLY A 133 -23.65 -1.04 9.70
N ASP A 134 -24.34 -1.07 8.56
CA ASP A 134 -24.68 -2.29 7.85
C ASP A 134 -23.60 -2.60 6.82
N LEU A 135 -22.97 -3.78 6.92
CA LEU A 135 -21.95 -4.26 5.98
C LEU A 135 -22.59 -5.17 4.94
N PRO A 136 -22.43 -4.90 3.63
CA PRO A 136 -22.90 -5.80 2.58
C PRO A 136 -22.24 -7.16 2.66
N ILE A 137 -23.05 -8.23 2.56
CA ILE A 137 -22.59 -9.61 2.62
C ILE A 137 -22.51 -10.19 1.20
N MET A 138 -21.44 -10.95 0.94
CA MET A 138 -21.26 -11.65 -0.32
C MET A 138 -22.18 -12.87 -0.39
N THR A 139 -22.83 -13.04 -1.53
CA THR A 139 -23.64 -14.21 -1.83
C THR A 139 -22.76 -15.42 -2.14
N ASP A 140 -23.33 -16.62 -2.13
CA ASP A 140 -22.62 -17.85 -2.52
C ASP A 140 -22.04 -17.80 -3.95
N ASN A 141 -22.62 -16.96 -4.81
CA ASN A 141 -22.16 -16.73 -6.18
C ASN A 141 -21.02 -15.73 -6.30
N GLY A 142 -20.49 -15.21 -5.20
CA GLY A 142 -19.42 -14.20 -5.21
C GLY A 142 -19.89 -12.80 -5.59
N THR A 143 -21.19 -12.51 -5.49
CA THR A 143 -21.81 -11.22 -5.83
C THR A 143 -22.24 -10.48 -4.57
N PHE A 144 -22.43 -9.18 -4.68
CA PHE A 144 -23.08 -8.36 -3.66
C PHE A 144 -24.42 -7.88 -4.19
N LEU A 145 -25.42 -7.91 -3.35
CA LEU A 145 -26.75 -7.37 -3.67
C LEU A 145 -26.86 -5.98 -3.04
N ILE A 146 -26.81 -4.95 -3.88
CA ILE A 146 -26.85 -3.54 -3.48
C ILE A 146 -28.11 -2.90 -4.10
N ASN A 147 -29.01 -2.42 -3.26
CA ASN A 147 -30.27 -1.82 -3.68
C ASN A 147 -31.03 -2.71 -4.71
N GLY A 148 -31.11 -4.02 -4.44
CA GLY A 148 -31.78 -4.98 -5.31
C GLY A 148 -31.01 -5.43 -6.55
N ALA A 149 -29.88 -4.78 -6.89
CA ALA A 149 -29.05 -5.14 -8.03
C ALA A 149 -27.84 -5.99 -7.63
N GLU A 150 -27.62 -7.09 -8.34
CA GLU A 150 -26.42 -7.88 -8.15
C GLU A 150 -25.22 -7.19 -8.77
N ARG A 151 -24.16 -7.04 -7.97
CA ARG A 151 -22.90 -6.40 -8.37
C ARG A 151 -21.73 -7.30 -8.03
N VAL A 152 -20.68 -7.22 -8.83
CA VAL A 152 -19.42 -7.94 -8.63
C VAL A 152 -18.29 -6.95 -8.45
N VAL A 153 -17.41 -7.22 -7.48
CA VAL A 153 -16.18 -6.47 -7.32
C VAL A 153 -15.16 -7.01 -8.31
N ILE A 154 -14.72 -6.15 -9.22
CA ILE A 154 -13.71 -6.51 -10.23
C ILE A 154 -12.33 -6.12 -9.70
N SER A 155 -11.40 -7.07 -9.69
CA SER A 155 -10.01 -6.81 -9.34
C SER A 155 -9.36 -5.87 -10.34
N GLN A 156 -8.69 -4.82 -9.87
CA GLN A 156 -7.99 -3.85 -10.69
C GLN A 156 -6.49 -3.94 -10.46
N LEU A 157 -5.72 -3.91 -11.55
CA LEU A 157 -4.27 -3.79 -11.48
C LEU A 157 -3.90 -2.32 -11.26
N VAL A 158 -3.17 -2.05 -10.18
CA VAL A 158 -2.63 -0.74 -9.86
C VAL A 158 -1.12 -0.83 -9.74
N ARG A 159 -0.43 0.30 -9.95
CA ARG A 159 1.00 0.36 -9.64
C ARG A 159 1.17 0.18 -8.13
N SER A 160 2.09 -0.70 -7.74
CA SER A 160 2.37 -0.90 -6.32
C SER A 160 3.10 0.32 -5.76
N PRO A 161 2.88 0.68 -4.49
CA PRO A 161 3.69 1.72 -3.87
C PRO A 161 5.18 1.35 -3.90
N GLY A 162 6.05 2.37 -3.97
CA GLY A 162 7.50 2.21 -4.03
C GLY A 162 8.18 3.32 -4.82
N VAL A 163 9.43 3.11 -5.18
CA VAL A 163 10.22 4.02 -6.02
C VAL A 163 10.38 3.45 -7.43
N TYR A 164 10.13 4.28 -8.41
CA TYR A 164 10.26 3.95 -9.83
C TYR A 164 11.32 4.84 -10.46
N PHE A 165 12.31 4.23 -11.09
CA PHE A 165 13.35 4.92 -11.84
C PHE A 165 13.08 4.75 -13.32
N ALA A 166 13.25 5.83 -14.08
CA ALA A 166 13.17 5.86 -15.53
C ALA A 166 14.37 6.56 -16.11
N ALA A 167 14.80 6.12 -17.28
CA ALA A 167 15.83 6.77 -18.07
C ALA A 167 15.33 6.90 -19.51
N GLU A 168 15.18 8.12 -20.00
CA GLU A 168 14.72 8.42 -21.35
C GLU A 168 15.81 9.17 -22.12
N ARG A 169 15.87 9.00 -23.44
CA ARG A 169 16.79 9.76 -24.28
C ARG A 169 16.11 11.00 -24.83
N ASP A 170 16.73 12.13 -24.65
CA ASP A 170 16.35 13.39 -25.30
C ASP A 170 16.62 13.32 -26.81
N LYS A 171 16.08 14.26 -27.56
CA LYS A 171 16.31 14.43 -29.03
C LYS A 171 17.77 14.54 -29.39
N ALA A 172 18.60 15.06 -28.48
CA ALA A 172 20.05 15.16 -28.60
C ALA A 172 20.81 13.86 -28.29
N GLY A 173 20.11 12.79 -27.87
CA GLY A 173 20.71 11.51 -27.48
C GLY A 173 21.19 11.43 -26.02
N LYS A 174 21.04 12.49 -25.23
CA LYS A 174 21.41 12.56 -23.83
C LYS A 174 20.38 11.80 -22.97
N PHE A 175 20.83 11.06 -21.97
CA PHE A 175 19.94 10.43 -21.02
C PHE A 175 19.40 11.43 -20.00
N LEU A 176 18.10 11.44 -19.85
CA LEU A 176 17.36 12.14 -18.81
C LEU A 176 16.88 11.09 -17.79
N TYR A 177 17.13 11.36 -16.54
CA TYR A 177 16.78 10.45 -15.45
C TYR A 177 15.60 11.00 -14.67
N ALA A 178 14.69 10.10 -14.31
CA ALA A 178 13.57 10.43 -13.46
C ALA A 178 13.40 9.38 -12.34
N ALA A 179 12.99 9.83 -11.17
CA ALA A 179 12.63 8.98 -10.06
C ALA A 179 11.28 9.42 -9.52
N THR A 180 10.33 8.49 -9.42
CA THR A 180 9.00 8.75 -8.87
C THR A 180 8.82 7.98 -7.59
N ILE A 181 8.59 8.67 -6.50
CA ILE A 181 8.22 8.12 -5.20
C ILE A 181 6.69 8.06 -5.14
N MET A 182 6.16 6.85 -5.13
CA MET A 182 4.73 6.59 -5.16
C MET A 182 4.30 5.94 -3.85
N PRO A 183 3.55 6.64 -2.99
CA PRO A 183 2.97 6.04 -1.79
C PRO A 183 1.76 5.19 -2.13
N ASN A 184 1.29 4.38 -1.18
CA ASN A 184 0.00 3.71 -1.26
C ASN A 184 -1.15 4.72 -1.13
N ARG A 185 -0.99 5.69 -0.23
CA ARG A 185 -1.89 6.82 -0.02
C ARG A 185 -1.05 8.07 0.20
N GLY A 186 -1.37 9.14 -0.51
CA GLY A 186 -0.71 10.44 -0.34
C GLY A 186 -0.09 11.01 -1.60
N THR A 187 0.76 11.97 -1.41
CA THR A 187 1.36 12.83 -2.44
C THR A 187 2.52 12.13 -3.14
N TRP A 188 2.55 12.20 -4.46
CA TRP A 188 3.69 11.73 -5.24
C TRP A 188 4.80 12.76 -5.23
N ILE A 189 6.04 12.27 -5.17
CA ILE A 189 7.24 13.08 -5.37
C ILE A 189 7.91 12.58 -6.65
N GLU A 190 8.09 13.47 -7.60
CA GLU A 190 8.78 13.19 -8.86
C GLU A 190 10.08 14.00 -8.89
N LEU A 191 11.18 13.31 -9.13
CA LEU A 191 12.50 13.92 -9.32
C LEU A 191 12.89 13.73 -10.77
N GLU A 192 13.34 14.78 -11.44
CA GLU A 192 13.68 14.73 -12.86
C GLU A 192 14.97 15.51 -13.14
N SER A 193 15.82 14.99 -14.04
CA SER A 193 16.93 15.75 -14.62
C SER A 193 16.50 16.41 -15.93
N ASP A 194 17.05 17.58 -16.23
CA ASP A 194 16.82 18.29 -17.49
C ASP A 194 18.03 18.10 -18.43
N SER A 195 17.87 18.47 -19.70
CA SER A 195 18.94 18.46 -20.72
C SER A 195 20.17 19.32 -20.35
N SER A 196 19.98 20.30 -19.47
CA SER A 196 21.03 21.14 -18.90
C SER A 196 21.60 20.66 -17.55
N ASP A 197 21.48 19.37 -17.23
CA ASP A 197 21.90 18.72 -15.97
C ASP A 197 21.30 19.32 -14.70
N MET A 198 20.22 20.09 -14.85
CA MET A 198 19.49 20.62 -13.71
C MET A 198 18.57 19.56 -13.12
N LEU A 199 18.60 19.42 -11.79
CA LEU A 199 17.74 18.52 -11.05
C LEU A 199 16.54 19.28 -10.49
N TYR A 200 15.36 18.76 -10.76
CA TYR A 200 14.08 19.32 -10.33
C TYR A 200 13.28 18.32 -9.52
N ALA A 201 12.45 18.85 -8.63
CA ALA A 201 11.46 18.12 -7.89
C ALA A 201 10.05 18.64 -8.17
N ARG A 202 9.07 17.75 -8.18
CA ARG A 202 7.64 18.07 -8.19
C ARG A 202 6.97 17.39 -7.01
N VAL A 203 6.17 18.14 -6.31
CA VAL A 203 5.33 17.63 -5.21
C VAL A 203 3.88 17.70 -5.69
N ASP A 204 3.18 16.55 -5.67
CA ASP A 204 1.78 16.45 -6.06
C ASP A 204 1.43 16.99 -7.46
N ARG A 205 2.22 16.63 -8.48
CA ARG A 205 2.03 17.06 -9.88
C ARG A 205 2.02 18.57 -10.10
N THR A 206 2.57 19.33 -9.17
CA THR A 206 2.69 20.80 -9.29
C THR A 206 3.80 21.18 -10.25
N ARG A 207 4.03 22.48 -10.40
CA ARG A 207 5.16 22.99 -11.19
C ARG A 207 6.48 22.62 -10.53
N LYS A 208 7.46 22.25 -11.35
CA LYS A 208 8.79 21.88 -10.88
C LYS A 208 9.50 23.00 -10.11
N VAL A 209 10.22 22.62 -9.09
CA VAL A 209 11.13 23.46 -8.30
C VAL A 209 12.52 22.83 -8.35
N PRO A 210 13.61 23.58 -8.17
CA PRO A 210 14.95 23.01 -8.02
C PRO A 210 14.97 21.96 -6.90
N LEU A 211 15.72 20.88 -7.07
CA LEU A 211 15.82 19.82 -6.08
C LEU A 211 16.33 20.35 -4.74
N THR A 212 17.30 21.26 -4.77
CA THR A 212 17.89 21.91 -3.61
C THR A 212 16.87 22.69 -2.77
N THR A 213 15.88 23.33 -3.44
CA THR A 213 14.76 23.99 -2.75
C THR A 213 13.94 22.97 -1.93
N LEU A 214 13.67 21.78 -2.47
CA LEU A 214 12.98 20.73 -1.71
C LEU A 214 13.82 20.24 -0.52
N ILE A 215 15.11 20.02 -0.74
CA ILE A 215 16.05 19.57 0.30
C ILE A 215 16.12 20.59 1.46
N ARG A 216 16.21 21.89 1.14
CA ARG A 216 16.18 22.96 2.16
C ARG A 216 14.86 23.00 2.93
N ALA A 217 13.74 22.88 2.23
CA ALA A 217 12.42 22.86 2.88
C ALA A 217 12.26 21.68 3.85
N LEU A 218 12.95 20.55 3.58
CA LEU A 218 12.96 19.37 4.47
C LEU A 218 13.89 19.49 5.67
N GLY A 219 14.73 20.56 5.74
CA GLY A 219 15.52 20.89 6.92
C GLY A 219 17.04 20.90 6.74
N ILE A 220 17.56 20.63 5.52
CA ILE A 220 18.99 20.75 5.22
C ILE A 220 19.22 22.14 4.61
N GLU A 221 19.59 23.10 5.44
CA GLU A 221 19.49 24.52 5.11
C GLU A 221 20.67 25.05 4.29
N THR A 222 21.90 24.67 4.67
CA THR A 222 23.11 25.28 4.10
C THR A 222 23.63 24.59 2.86
N ASP A 223 24.24 25.34 1.93
CA ASP A 223 24.87 24.81 0.73
C ASP A 223 25.95 23.77 1.07
N THR A 224 26.72 24.02 2.13
CA THR A 224 27.75 23.09 2.61
C THR A 224 27.17 21.76 3.10
N GLN A 225 26.09 21.79 3.88
CA GLN A 225 25.42 20.56 4.32
C GLN A 225 24.84 19.74 3.17
N ILE A 226 24.27 20.41 2.14
CA ILE A 226 23.76 19.74 0.96
C ILE A 226 24.91 19.09 0.18
N MET A 227 26.04 19.77 0.00
CA MET A 227 27.20 19.22 -0.70
C MET A 227 27.86 18.07 0.07
N GLU A 228 27.98 18.17 1.40
CA GLU A 228 28.49 17.08 2.24
C GLU A 228 27.61 15.84 2.21
N LEU A 229 26.28 16.04 2.08
CA LEU A 229 25.33 14.90 2.06
C LEU A 229 25.36 14.12 0.74
N PHE A 230 25.53 14.81 -0.38
CA PHE A 230 25.39 14.20 -1.72
C PHE A 230 26.72 14.01 -2.45
N GLU A 231 27.76 14.78 -2.11
CA GLU A 231 29.12 14.71 -2.69
C GLU A 231 29.13 14.71 -4.23
N ASP A 232 28.19 15.45 -4.86
CA ASP A 232 28.00 15.45 -6.31
C ASP A 232 28.12 16.86 -6.89
N ASP A 233 29.05 17.02 -7.83
CA ASP A 233 29.31 18.29 -8.51
C ASP A 233 28.11 18.83 -9.32
N LEU A 234 27.20 17.97 -9.75
CA LEU A 234 25.97 18.37 -10.44
C LEU A 234 25.08 19.28 -9.59
N LEU A 235 25.15 19.13 -8.27
CA LEU A 235 24.38 19.97 -7.35
C LEU A 235 24.89 21.41 -7.28
N ASN A 236 26.16 21.67 -7.59
CA ASN A 236 26.72 23.01 -7.61
C ASN A 236 25.97 23.96 -8.58
N GLU A 237 25.63 23.48 -9.77
CA GLU A 237 24.83 24.23 -10.71
C GLU A 237 23.40 24.49 -10.25
N VAL A 238 22.81 23.48 -9.60
CA VAL A 238 21.44 23.58 -9.03
C VAL A 238 21.42 24.58 -7.88
N LEU A 239 22.41 24.53 -6.97
CA LEU A 239 22.58 25.46 -5.85
C LEU A 239 22.78 26.90 -6.32
N TYR A 240 23.54 27.11 -7.40
CA TYR A 240 23.74 28.44 -7.97
C TYR A 240 22.44 29.06 -8.51
N LYS A 241 21.58 28.26 -9.13
CA LYS A 241 20.29 28.68 -9.69
C LYS A 241 19.12 28.62 -8.71
N ASP A 242 19.35 28.13 -7.48
CA ASP A 242 18.31 28.00 -6.45
C ASP A 242 17.86 29.40 -5.98
N PRO A 243 16.56 29.73 -6.10
CA PRO A 243 16.02 31.01 -5.66
C PRO A 243 15.98 31.14 -4.13
N ALA A 244 15.98 30.03 -3.40
CA ALA A 244 15.89 29.99 -1.95
C ALA A 244 17.27 29.76 -1.33
N LYS A 245 17.59 30.50 -0.26
CA LYS A 245 18.84 30.35 0.50
C LYS A 245 18.62 29.89 1.93
N THR A 246 17.41 30.01 2.44
CA THR A 246 16.98 29.61 3.77
C THR A 246 15.85 28.58 3.69
N GLN A 247 15.61 27.87 4.80
CA GLN A 247 14.49 26.92 4.90
C GLN A 247 13.14 27.61 4.67
N ASP A 248 12.95 28.78 5.25
CA ASP A 248 11.71 29.53 5.18
C ASP A 248 11.39 29.98 3.74
N GLU A 249 12.40 30.49 3.03
CA GLU A 249 12.26 30.85 1.61
C GLU A 249 11.91 29.63 0.75
N ALA A 250 12.54 28.49 1.00
CA ALA A 250 12.28 27.24 0.31
C ALA A 250 10.84 26.72 0.53
N LEU A 251 10.37 26.79 1.78
CA LEU A 251 8.99 26.45 2.14
C LEU A 251 7.97 27.35 1.41
N LEU A 252 8.23 28.66 1.35
CA LEU A 252 7.37 29.61 0.66
C LEU A 252 7.34 29.40 -0.85
N GLU A 253 8.50 29.08 -1.46
CA GLU A 253 8.56 28.78 -2.90
C GLU A 253 7.76 27.52 -3.25
N ILE A 254 7.84 26.45 -2.45
CA ILE A 254 7.05 25.24 -2.64
C ILE A 254 5.56 25.54 -2.42
N TYR A 255 5.22 26.27 -1.36
CA TYR A 255 3.84 26.66 -1.08
C TYR A 255 3.19 27.42 -2.22
N LYS A 256 3.90 28.38 -2.80
CA LYS A 256 3.45 29.18 -3.96
C LYS A 256 3.18 28.29 -5.20
N LYS A 257 3.87 27.15 -5.34
CA LYS A 257 3.62 26.20 -6.44
C LYS A 257 2.41 25.31 -6.16
N ILE A 258 2.20 24.91 -4.90
CA ILE A 258 1.09 24.06 -4.50
C ILE A 258 -0.21 24.87 -4.45
N ARG A 259 -0.15 26.10 -3.88
CA ARG A 259 -1.33 26.98 -3.69
C ARG A 259 -1.08 28.37 -4.27
N PRO A 260 -1.18 28.53 -5.61
CA PRO A 260 -0.97 29.82 -6.23
C PRO A 260 -2.09 30.79 -5.83
N GLY A 261 -1.69 32.01 -5.41
CA GLY A 261 -2.64 33.10 -5.08
C GLY A 261 -3.01 33.21 -3.61
N GLU A 262 -2.60 32.28 -2.75
CA GLU A 262 -2.78 32.41 -1.30
C GLU A 262 -1.67 33.29 -0.66
N PRO A 263 -1.97 33.98 0.46
CA PRO A 263 -0.96 34.76 1.17
C PRO A 263 0.13 33.83 1.72
N LEU A 264 1.37 34.30 1.61
CA LEU A 264 2.58 33.52 1.98
C LEU A 264 2.85 33.64 3.47
N HIS A 265 2.64 32.56 4.21
CA HIS A 265 2.98 32.43 5.63
C HIS A 265 3.84 31.18 5.82
N VAL A 266 4.97 31.34 6.52
CA VAL A 266 5.93 30.25 6.74
C VAL A 266 5.31 29.08 7.53
N ASP A 267 4.57 29.39 8.60
CA ASP A 267 3.91 28.35 9.41
C ASP A 267 2.87 27.56 8.61
N ALA A 268 2.11 28.22 7.75
CA ALA A 268 1.14 27.57 6.88
C ALA A 268 1.84 26.70 5.82
N ALA A 269 2.94 27.18 5.26
CA ALA A 269 3.75 26.45 4.28
C ALA A 269 4.38 25.19 4.91
N LYS A 270 4.95 25.34 6.11
CA LYS A 270 5.51 24.23 6.87
C LYS A 270 4.44 23.20 7.23
N SER A 271 3.33 23.63 7.81
CA SER A 271 2.20 22.75 8.15
C SER A 271 1.67 22.01 6.92
N LEU A 272 1.55 22.68 5.76
CA LEU A 272 1.10 22.04 4.53
C LEU A 272 2.07 20.98 4.04
N LEU A 273 3.37 21.31 3.87
CA LEU A 273 4.35 20.38 3.34
C LEU A 273 4.54 19.17 4.26
N PHE A 274 4.68 19.41 5.56
CA PHE A 274 4.85 18.34 6.54
C PHE A 274 3.57 17.50 6.67
N GLY A 275 2.40 18.11 6.60
CA GLY A 275 1.12 17.39 6.56
C GLY A 275 0.96 16.50 5.32
N LEU A 276 1.49 16.92 4.17
CA LEU A 276 1.45 16.12 2.94
C LEU A 276 2.39 14.93 2.94
N LEU A 277 3.57 15.03 3.60
CA LEU A 277 4.64 14.04 3.51
C LEU A 277 4.82 13.18 4.76
N TYR A 278 4.48 13.70 5.94
CA TYR A 278 4.79 13.05 7.22
C TYR A 278 3.57 12.75 8.10
N GLU A 279 2.38 13.25 7.75
CA GLU A 279 1.18 12.94 8.53
C GLU A 279 0.70 11.50 8.22
N PRO A 280 0.71 10.56 9.20
CA PRO A 280 0.38 9.15 8.94
C PRO A 280 -1.03 8.93 8.36
N ARG A 281 -1.97 9.84 8.66
CA ARG A 281 -3.32 9.78 8.12
C ARG A 281 -3.41 10.15 6.65
N ARG A 282 -2.47 10.96 6.15
CA ARG A 282 -2.44 11.46 4.77
C ARG A 282 -1.44 10.74 3.90
N TYR A 283 -0.33 10.28 4.47
CA TYR A 283 0.77 9.67 3.75
C TYR A 283 1.10 8.29 4.31
N ASP A 284 0.99 7.27 3.47
CA ASP A 284 1.32 5.90 3.84
C ASP A 284 1.99 5.17 2.67
N LEU A 285 3.16 4.60 2.93
CA LEU A 285 3.89 3.78 1.98
C LEU A 285 3.43 2.33 1.96
N ALA A 286 2.64 1.90 2.94
CA ALA A 286 2.32 0.52 3.23
C ALA A 286 3.55 -0.40 3.41
N ARG A 287 3.36 -1.63 3.88
CA ARG A 287 4.46 -2.60 4.08
C ARG A 287 5.18 -2.93 2.76
N VAL A 288 4.41 -3.08 1.68
CA VAL A 288 4.95 -3.40 0.34
C VAL A 288 5.83 -2.27 -0.19
N GLY A 289 5.38 -1.01 -0.03
CA GLY A 289 6.13 0.15 -0.46
C GLY A 289 7.44 0.30 0.33
N ARG A 290 7.41 0.15 1.64
CA ARG A 290 8.60 0.18 2.51
C ARG A 290 9.60 -0.92 2.16
N TYR A 291 9.11 -2.15 1.95
CA TYR A 291 9.97 -3.26 1.51
C TYR A 291 10.67 -2.97 0.19
N LYS A 292 9.92 -2.49 -0.83
CA LYS A 292 10.48 -2.15 -2.14
C LYS A 292 11.47 -0.98 -2.05
N TYR A 293 11.15 0.00 -1.22
CA TYR A 293 12.01 1.14 -0.96
C TYR A 293 13.35 0.67 -0.38
N ASN A 294 13.31 -0.07 0.72
CA ASN A 294 14.49 -0.60 1.37
C ASN A 294 15.31 -1.48 0.43
N ARG A 295 14.65 -2.34 -0.37
CA ARG A 295 15.34 -3.20 -1.31
C ARG A 295 16.06 -2.44 -2.43
N LYS A 296 15.45 -1.37 -2.95
CA LYS A 296 16.04 -0.58 -4.04
C LYS A 296 17.10 0.41 -3.58
N LEU A 297 16.94 0.95 -2.38
CA LEU A 297 17.83 1.97 -1.80
C LEU A 297 18.78 1.37 -0.75
N SER A 298 18.71 0.07 -0.48
CA SER A 298 19.61 -0.59 0.46
C SER A 298 21.05 -0.46 0.00
N ILE A 299 21.89 0.05 0.89
CA ILE A 299 23.31 0.21 0.63
C ILE A 299 23.96 -1.16 0.38
N ALA A 300 23.56 -2.21 1.11
CA ALA A 300 24.08 -3.55 0.94
C ALA A 300 23.98 -4.04 -0.51
N ASN A 301 22.81 -3.85 -1.16
CA ASN A 301 22.63 -4.26 -2.56
C ASN A 301 23.48 -3.48 -3.57
N ARG A 302 23.93 -2.28 -3.19
CA ARG A 302 24.75 -1.42 -4.05
C ARG A 302 26.23 -1.71 -3.95
N ILE A 303 26.69 -2.04 -2.75
CA ILE A 303 28.10 -2.29 -2.47
C ILE A 303 28.50 -3.76 -2.66
N THR A 304 27.55 -4.69 -2.69
CA THR A 304 27.81 -6.11 -2.90
C THR A 304 28.46 -6.34 -4.27
N GLY A 305 29.66 -6.92 -4.27
CA GLY A 305 30.45 -7.20 -5.48
C GLY A 305 31.34 -6.06 -5.93
N GLU A 306 31.24 -4.88 -5.31
CA GLU A 306 32.14 -3.74 -5.57
C GLU A 306 33.43 -3.87 -4.76
N ILE A 307 34.46 -3.12 -5.18
CA ILE A 307 35.77 -3.09 -4.53
C ILE A 307 35.82 -1.90 -3.57
N ALA A 308 36.17 -2.17 -2.31
CA ALA A 308 36.34 -1.10 -1.32
C ALA A 308 37.51 -0.18 -1.68
N ALA A 309 37.24 1.13 -1.81
CA ALA A 309 38.29 2.13 -2.08
C ALA A 309 39.16 2.38 -0.85
N GLU A 310 38.58 2.31 0.33
CA GLU A 310 39.23 2.52 1.64
C GLU A 310 38.83 1.40 2.62
N ASN A 311 39.54 1.33 3.75
CA ASN A 311 39.17 0.37 4.81
C ASN A 311 37.83 0.77 5.43
N ILE A 312 36.85 -0.12 5.37
CA ILE A 312 35.54 0.07 5.99
C ILE A 312 35.61 -0.42 7.43
N VAL A 313 35.46 0.50 8.39
CA VAL A 313 35.62 0.26 9.82
C VAL A 313 34.30 0.44 10.54
N ASN A 314 33.97 -0.46 11.47
CA ASN A 314 32.79 -0.31 12.32
C ASN A 314 32.99 0.90 13.26
N PRO A 315 32.09 1.90 13.24
CA PRO A 315 32.23 3.09 14.06
C PRO A 315 32.07 2.82 15.58
N GLU A 316 31.42 1.73 15.97
CA GLU A 316 31.19 1.38 17.37
C GLU A 316 32.30 0.49 17.94
N THR A 317 32.75 -0.52 17.16
CA THR A 317 33.74 -1.50 17.66
C THR A 317 35.16 -1.22 17.19
N GLY A 318 35.34 -0.44 16.13
CA GLY A 318 36.63 -0.19 15.50
C GLY A 318 37.18 -1.38 14.69
N GLU A 319 36.39 -2.44 14.50
CA GLU A 319 36.76 -3.60 13.68
C GLU A 319 36.68 -3.28 12.19
N ILE A 320 37.61 -3.78 11.41
CA ILE A 320 37.65 -3.61 9.95
C ILE A 320 36.75 -4.68 9.31
N PHE A 321 35.69 -4.26 8.62
CA PHE A 321 34.83 -5.16 7.84
C PHE A 321 35.50 -5.60 6.53
N VAL A 322 36.10 -4.66 5.81
CA VAL A 322 36.73 -4.89 4.51
C VAL A 322 37.97 -4.00 4.38
N ASN A 323 39.06 -4.54 3.87
CA ASN A 323 40.25 -3.75 3.58
C ASN A 323 40.14 -3.07 2.21
N ALA A 324 40.90 -1.99 2.03
CA ALA A 324 40.97 -1.30 0.74
C ALA A 324 41.49 -2.29 -0.34
N GLY A 325 40.77 -2.30 -1.48
CA GLY A 325 41.07 -3.17 -2.61
C GLY A 325 40.44 -4.58 -2.54
N GLU A 326 39.70 -4.90 -1.49
CA GLU A 326 38.97 -6.18 -1.38
C GLU A 326 37.53 -6.04 -1.91
N VAL A 327 36.99 -7.14 -2.48
CA VAL A 327 35.62 -7.22 -2.97
C VAL A 327 34.68 -7.44 -1.78
N ILE A 328 33.66 -6.61 -1.68
CA ILE A 328 32.65 -6.66 -0.63
C ILE A 328 31.70 -7.83 -0.88
N LYS A 329 31.69 -8.81 0.03
CA LYS A 329 30.78 -9.95 -0.03
C LYS A 329 29.39 -9.58 0.51
N GLU A 330 28.37 -10.33 0.10
CA GLU A 330 26.96 -10.08 0.49
C GLU A 330 26.75 -10.09 2.01
N GLU A 331 27.37 -11.04 2.71
CA GLU A 331 27.30 -11.16 4.17
C GLU A 331 27.87 -9.92 4.86
N VAL A 332 29.05 -9.47 4.41
CA VAL A 332 29.73 -8.30 4.96
C VAL A 332 28.98 -7.00 4.61
N ALA A 333 28.37 -6.93 3.43
CA ALA A 333 27.55 -5.79 3.03
C ALA A 333 26.31 -5.60 3.94
N GLU A 334 25.70 -6.71 4.38
CA GLU A 334 24.59 -6.63 5.36
C GLU A 334 25.08 -6.21 6.76
N GLU A 335 26.28 -6.62 7.18
CA GLU A 335 26.91 -6.17 8.43
C GLU A 335 27.22 -4.67 8.40
N ILE A 336 27.78 -4.18 7.27
CA ILE A 336 28.05 -2.75 7.04
C ILE A 336 26.76 -1.94 7.14
N LYS A 337 25.68 -2.40 6.52
CA LYS A 337 24.37 -1.75 6.59
C LYS A 337 23.82 -1.69 8.02
N GLN A 338 23.99 -2.77 8.80
CA GLN A 338 23.54 -2.83 10.20
C GLN A 338 24.32 -1.90 11.13
N SER A 339 25.60 -1.67 10.84
CA SER A 339 26.45 -0.75 11.60
C SER A 339 26.18 0.74 11.32
N GLY A 340 25.24 1.07 10.41
CA GLY A 340 24.84 2.43 10.11
C GLY A 340 25.88 3.26 9.33
N ILE A 341 26.87 2.61 8.70
CA ILE A 341 27.82 3.27 7.80
C ILE A 341 27.06 3.62 6.51
N ASN A 342 27.12 4.88 6.10
CA ASN A 342 26.54 5.40 4.87
C ASN A 342 27.54 5.44 3.73
#